data_185e918f34f14618a23222dc69d48fa1
#
_entry.id   185e918f34f14618a23222dc69d48fa1
#
_cell.length_a   1.000
_cell.length_b   1.000
_cell.length_c   1.000
_cell.angle_alpha   90.00
_cell.angle_beta   90.00
_cell.angle_gamma   90.00
#
_symmetry.space_group_name_H-M   'P 1'
#
loop_
_entity.id
_entity.type
_entity.pdbx_description
1 polymer ?
#
loop_
_entity_poly.entity_id
_entity_poly.type
_entity_poly.pdbx_seq_one_letter_code
_entity_poly.pdbx_strand_id
1 'polypeptide(L)'
;MPVFDFNSSPQGTTVETECTYTVFRSSEKTTSPKRPIMVLDNSKEEWAHHSIGSFNNPSKRTSFEFKKDGGSVSADILQIDARFTSLLKWLGEHHIPVLLSGKNREDGYAVYKIRETTLAGGAKLSASDGFLQFMIERLLASDAPEDAAVEDEDKEEEGDDMKLTSLQSISDFMLCAGRTLPDNIRLWARRNLAVAKSHEVTQEERRHAQRALSIMMNIQWKNNYFPSIDPVAARKILDEELYGMEKVKQRIMETVIQINRTHTLPAYGLLLAGPAGTGKSQIAYAVARILRLPWTTLDMSSINDPEQLTGSSRIYANAKPGIIMEAFSMAGESNLVFIINELDKATSGKGNGNPADVLLTLLDNLGFTDNYIECMIPTGGVYPIATANDKSRISAPLMSRFAVIDIPDYTIEEKKIIFSRFAMPKVLKRMGLREGEVVIPEDALDQVMELYRNTSGIRDLEQAAEHMAANALYQIEVDHLEHVVFTPESVKQLLG
;
A
#
# COMPACT_ATOMS: atom_id res chain seq x y z
N MET A 1 23.59 -28.45 -25.13
CA MET A 1 23.30 -28.96 -23.77
C MET A 1 21.83 -28.74 -23.50
N PRO A 2 21.12 -29.70 -22.93
CA PRO A 2 19.71 -29.48 -22.61
C PRO A 2 19.58 -28.33 -21.63
N VAL A 3 18.56 -27.51 -21.80
CA VAL A 3 18.30 -26.30 -21.03
C VAL A 3 18.11 -26.59 -19.53
N PHE A 4 17.66 -27.80 -19.24
CA PHE A 4 17.50 -28.31 -17.87
C PHE A 4 18.16 -29.67 -17.78
N ASP A 5 19.35 -29.71 -17.22
CA ASP A 5 19.98 -30.97 -16.81
C ASP A 5 19.66 -31.23 -15.35
N PHE A 6 18.53 -31.85 -15.10
CA PHE A 6 18.07 -32.20 -13.75
C PHE A 6 19.01 -33.18 -13.04
N ASN A 7 19.94 -33.83 -13.77
CA ASN A 7 20.84 -34.86 -13.24
C ASN A 7 22.23 -34.33 -12.93
N SER A 8 22.67 -33.19 -13.46
CA SER A 8 24.06 -32.73 -13.36
C SER A 8 24.29 -31.63 -12.32
N SER A 9 23.26 -30.98 -11.82
CA SER A 9 23.43 -29.93 -10.81
C SER A 9 23.46 -30.53 -9.41
N PRO A 10 24.48 -30.21 -8.58
CA PRO A 10 24.54 -30.68 -7.20
C PRO A 10 23.31 -30.30 -6.41
N GLN A 11 22.88 -31.14 -5.46
CA GLN A 11 21.77 -30.84 -4.55
C GLN A 11 22.00 -29.51 -3.84
N GLY A 12 21.00 -28.68 -3.81
CA GLY A 12 21.05 -27.39 -3.13
C GLY A 12 21.65 -26.23 -3.93
N THR A 13 22.20 -26.48 -5.14
CA THR A 13 22.74 -25.41 -5.99
C THR A 13 21.62 -24.67 -6.70
N THR A 14 21.64 -23.35 -6.66
CA THR A 14 20.70 -22.49 -7.43
C THR A 14 21.20 -22.39 -8.87
N VAL A 15 20.32 -22.68 -9.82
CA VAL A 15 20.60 -22.56 -11.26
C VAL A 15 19.63 -21.54 -11.85
N GLU A 16 20.18 -20.55 -12.54
CA GLU A 16 19.40 -19.56 -13.29
C GLU A 16 19.44 -19.91 -14.78
N THR A 17 18.27 -19.91 -15.41
CA THR A 17 18.15 -20.24 -16.83
C THR A 17 17.12 -19.37 -17.51
N GLU A 18 17.54 -18.70 -18.57
CA GLU A 18 16.64 -18.00 -19.50
C GLU A 18 16.17 -18.99 -20.56
N CYS A 19 14.86 -19.03 -20.77
CA CYS A 19 14.28 -19.94 -21.77
C CYS A 19 12.99 -19.39 -22.38
N THR A 20 12.73 -19.78 -23.62
CA THR A 20 11.39 -19.69 -24.23
C THR A 20 10.70 -21.05 -24.09
N TYR A 21 9.38 -21.06 -23.99
CA TYR A 21 8.62 -22.29 -23.84
C TYR A 21 7.28 -22.22 -24.54
N THR A 22 6.77 -23.40 -24.93
CA THR A 22 5.41 -23.58 -25.42
C THR A 22 4.64 -24.43 -24.44
N VAL A 23 3.45 -23.98 -24.06
CA VAL A 23 2.59 -24.71 -23.13
C VAL A 23 1.63 -25.60 -23.91
N PHE A 24 1.61 -26.89 -23.58
CA PHE A 24 0.57 -27.78 -24.10
C PHE A 24 -0.01 -28.64 -22.96
N ARG A 25 -1.28 -28.99 -23.09
CA ARG A 25 -1.90 -29.97 -22.17
C ARG A 25 -1.61 -31.37 -22.69
N SER A 26 -0.92 -32.16 -21.92
CA SER A 26 -0.82 -33.59 -22.17
C SER A 26 -2.14 -34.25 -21.77
N SER A 27 -2.88 -34.76 -22.74
CA SER A 27 -4.07 -35.59 -22.51
C SER A 27 -3.73 -37.08 -22.40
N GLU A 28 -2.47 -37.47 -22.59
CA GLU A 28 -2.05 -38.85 -22.63
C GLU A 28 -1.72 -39.38 -21.24
N LYS A 29 -2.38 -40.48 -20.87
CA LYS A 29 -1.94 -41.40 -19.84
C LYS A 29 -0.70 -42.16 -20.35
N THR A 30 0.43 -41.50 -20.45
CA THR A 30 1.64 -42.17 -20.91
C THR A 30 2.32 -42.91 -19.77
N THR A 31 2.45 -44.20 -19.92
CA THR A 31 3.39 -45.11 -19.23
C THR A 31 4.85 -44.94 -19.72
N SER A 32 5.16 -43.79 -20.29
CA SER A 32 6.47 -43.44 -20.88
C SER A 32 7.49 -43.01 -19.82
N PRO A 33 8.81 -43.12 -20.07
CA PRO A 33 9.85 -42.87 -19.06
C PRO A 33 9.67 -41.52 -18.42
N LYS A 34 9.83 -41.47 -17.10
CA LYS A 34 9.54 -40.34 -16.20
C LYS A 34 10.05 -39.02 -16.80
N ARG A 35 9.15 -38.20 -17.30
CA ARG A 35 9.47 -36.83 -17.67
C ARG A 35 9.90 -36.09 -16.40
N PRO A 36 10.92 -35.23 -16.48
CA PRO A 36 11.29 -34.41 -15.34
C PRO A 36 10.06 -33.60 -14.88
N ILE A 37 9.82 -33.56 -13.60
CA ILE A 37 8.73 -32.79 -12.99
C ILE A 37 9.34 -31.50 -12.44
N MET A 38 8.89 -30.38 -12.98
CA MET A 38 9.23 -29.06 -12.50
C MET A 38 8.11 -28.56 -11.60
N VAL A 39 8.43 -28.09 -10.42
CA VAL A 39 7.51 -27.46 -9.52
C VAL A 39 7.74 -25.95 -9.60
N LEU A 40 6.71 -25.18 -9.97
CA LEU A 40 6.72 -23.73 -9.86
C LEU A 40 6.11 -23.34 -8.54
N ASP A 41 6.94 -22.86 -7.63
CA ASP A 41 6.55 -22.40 -6.31
C ASP A 41 7.12 -21.00 -6.07
N ASN A 42 6.25 -20.00 -6.04
CA ASN A 42 6.59 -18.63 -5.70
C ASN A 42 6.14 -18.26 -4.27
N SER A 43 5.74 -19.25 -3.45
CA SER A 43 5.41 -18.99 -2.06
C SER A 43 6.62 -18.49 -1.25
N LYS A 44 6.36 -17.74 -0.18
CA LYS A 44 7.40 -17.23 0.74
C LYS A 44 8.10 -18.33 1.54
N GLU A 45 7.43 -19.45 1.74
CA GLU A 45 8.03 -20.57 2.44
C GLU A 45 9.08 -21.24 1.56
N GLU A 46 10.33 -21.16 1.99
CA GLU A 46 11.43 -21.78 1.28
C GLU A 46 11.15 -23.27 1.09
N TRP A 47 10.60 -23.67 -0.06
CA TRP A 47 10.64 -25.01 -0.61
C TRP A 47 10.12 -26.14 0.28
N ALA A 48 9.40 -25.86 1.38
CA ALA A 48 9.44 -26.76 2.52
C ALA A 48 8.34 -27.81 2.60
N HIS A 49 7.12 -27.64 2.09
CA HIS A 49 6.04 -28.50 2.63
C HIS A 49 5.01 -29.05 1.64
N HIS A 50 5.34 -29.23 0.38
CA HIS A 50 4.39 -29.89 -0.52
C HIS A 50 4.57 -31.42 -0.49
N SER A 51 3.57 -32.13 0.04
CA SER A 51 3.59 -33.59 0.02
C SER A 51 3.41 -34.12 -1.42
N ILE A 52 4.36 -34.95 -1.84
CA ILE A 52 4.39 -35.57 -3.17
C ILE A 52 3.11 -36.34 -3.50
N GLY A 53 2.35 -36.80 -2.49
CA GLY A 53 1.13 -37.55 -2.69
C GLY A 53 0.00 -36.82 -3.43
N SER A 54 0.00 -35.48 -3.42
CA SER A 54 -0.98 -34.68 -4.19
C SER A 54 -0.66 -34.58 -5.68
N PHE A 55 0.49 -35.06 -6.10
CA PHE A 55 1.07 -34.92 -7.43
C PHE A 55 0.72 -36.05 -8.40
N ASN A 56 0.12 -37.11 -7.91
CA ASN A 56 -0.25 -38.26 -8.76
C ASN A 56 -1.55 -38.05 -9.55
N ASN A 57 -2.18 -36.87 -9.47
CA ASN A 57 -3.39 -36.59 -10.23
C ASN A 57 -3.03 -36.00 -11.62
N PRO A 58 -3.19 -36.76 -12.71
CA PRO A 58 -2.82 -36.31 -14.06
C PRO A 58 -3.58 -35.06 -14.55
N SER A 59 -4.75 -34.76 -13.97
CA SER A 59 -5.52 -33.55 -14.32
C SER A 59 -4.89 -32.24 -13.83
N LYS A 60 -3.91 -32.31 -12.94
CA LYS A 60 -3.19 -31.13 -12.39
C LYS A 60 -1.84 -30.90 -13.06
N ARG A 61 -1.43 -31.73 -14.01
CA ARG A 61 -0.15 -31.60 -14.71
C ARG A 61 -0.34 -30.77 -15.98
N THR A 62 0.56 -29.83 -16.19
CA THR A 62 0.67 -29.08 -17.44
C THR A 62 2.05 -29.34 -17.99
N SER A 63 2.13 -29.78 -19.24
CA SER A 63 3.39 -30.08 -19.91
C SER A 63 3.90 -28.85 -20.64
N PHE A 64 5.19 -28.58 -20.55
CA PHE A 64 5.88 -27.47 -21.20
C PHE A 64 6.97 -28.01 -22.09
N GLU A 65 7.14 -27.39 -23.24
CA GLU A 65 8.30 -27.59 -24.11
C GLU A 65 9.18 -26.34 -24.02
N PHE A 66 10.37 -26.51 -23.45
CA PHE A 66 11.36 -25.47 -23.32
C PHE A 66 12.29 -25.50 -24.52
N LYS A 67 12.52 -24.36 -25.18
CA LYS A 67 13.41 -24.23 -26.33
C LYS A 67 14.56 -23.29 -26.00
N LYS A 68 15.78 -23.74 -26.26
CA LYS A 68 17.01 -22.96 -26.21
C LYS A 68 17.99 -23.46 -27.28
N ASP A 69 18.56 -22.55 -28.07
CA ASP A 69 19.67 -22.79 -28.99
C ASP A 69 19.56 -24.10 -29.81
N GLY A 70 18.39 -24.38 -30.36
CA GLY A 70 18.14 -25.53 -31.26
C GLY A 70 17.81 -26.85 -30.57
N GLY A 71 17.69 -26.88 -29.26
CA GLY A 71 17.20 -28.03 -28.50
C GLY A 71 15.82 -27.78 -27.87
N SER A 72 15.05 -28.86 -27.66
CA SER A 72 13.81 -28.78 -26.87
C SER A 72 13.81 -29.84 -25.76
N VAL A 73 13.27 -29.46 -24.58
CA VAL A 73 13.09 -30.36 -23.46
C VAL A 73 11.64 -30.24 -23.00
N SER A 74 10.97 -31.40 -22.94
CA SER A 74 9.60 -31.46 -22.40
C SER A 74 9.65 -31.78 -20.91
N ALA A 75 9.01 -30.95 -20.10
CA ALA A 75 8.85 -31.17 -18.66
C ALA A 75 7.39 -31.06 -18.27
N ASP A 76 6.96 -31.85 -17.30
CA ASP A 76 5.66 -31.69 -16.68
C ASP A 76 5.79 -30.71 -15.52
N ILE A 77 5.03 -29.60 -15.59
CA ILE A 77 4.99 -28.62 -14.50
C ILE A 77 3.86 -28.99 -13.59
N LEU A 78 4.24 -29.14 -12.36
CA LEU A 78 3.32 -29.27 -11.27
C LEU A 78 3.07 -27.91 -10.68
N GLN A 79 1.83 -27.49 -10.84
CA GLN A 79 1.43 -26.18 -10.43
C GLN A 79 0.87 -26.18 -9.03
N ILE A 80 1.51 -25.46 -8.14
CA ILE A 80 1.02 -25.19 -6.81
C ILE A 80 0.13 -23.95 -6.83
N ASP A 81 0.48 -22.96 -7.64
CA ASP A 81 -0.29 -21.73 -7.78
C ASP A 81 -0.92 -21.58 -9.17
N ALA A 82 -2.26 -21.68 -9.22
CA ALA A 82 -3.04 -21.56 -10.46
C ALA A 82 -2.90 -20.19 -11.16
N ARG A 83 -2.45 -19.15 -10.43
CA ARG A 83 -2.26 -17.80 -10.98
C ARG A 83 -1.24 -17.77 -12.09
N PHE A 84 -0.16 -18.56 -11.94
CA PHE A 84 0.96 -18.55 -12.87
C PHE A 84 0.73 -19.38 -14.15
N THR A 85 -0.19 -20.34 -14.18
CA THR A 85 -0.43 -21.12 -15.40
C THR A 85 -0.91 -20.26 -16.56
N SER A 86 -1.82 -19.34 -16.29
CA SER A 86 -2.37 -18.47 -17.33
C SER A 86 -1.31 -17.49 -17.83
N LEU A 87 -0.48 -16.96 -16.92
CA LEU A 87 0.66 -16.11 -17.30
C LEU A 87 1.67 -16.87 -18.15
N LEU A 88 2.12 -18.05 -17.69
CA LEU A 88 3.07 -18.89 -18.43
C LEU A 88 2.53 -19.28 -19.81
N LYS A 89 1.24 -19.58 -19.90
CA LYS A 89 0.60 -19.86 -21.18
C LYS A 89 0.65 -18.65 -22.12
N TRP A 90 0.31 -17.47 -21.62
CA TRP A 90 0.37 -16.23 -22.38
C TRP A 90 1.80 -15.90 -22.82
N LEU A 91 2.78 -16.01 -21.95
CA LEU A 91 4.20 -15.81 -22.26
C LEU A 91 4.67 -16.77 -23.35
N GLY A 92 4.28 -18.05 -23.29
CA GLY A 92 4.60 -19.04 -24.31
C GLY A 92 3.95 -18.77 -25.66
N GLU A 93 2.70 -18.32 -25.68
CA GLU A 93 1.97 -17.94 -26.91
C GLU A 93 2.60 -16.73 -27.61
N HIS A 94 3.21 -15.81 -26.84
CA HIS A 94 3.87 -14.62 -27.37
C HIS A 94 5.39 -14.77 -27.54
N HIS A 95 5.93 -15.98 -27.32
CA HIS A 95 7.37 -16.30 -27.45
C HIS A 95 8.29 -15.41 -26.59
N ILE A 96 7.82 -14.99 -25.42
CA ILE A 96 8.58 -14.14 -24.50
C ILE A 96 9.50 -15.01 -23.63
N PRO A 97 10.82 -14.74 -23.59
CA PRO A 97 11.75 -15.47 -22.76
C PRO A 97 11.50 -15.20 -21.27
N VAL A 98 11.70 -16.21 -20.45
CA VAL A 98 11.51 -16.15 -19.00
C VAL A 98 12.76 -16.61 -18.30
N LEU A 99 13.20 -15.85 -17.29
CA LEU A 99 14.27 -16.27 -16.39
C LEU A 99 13.69 -17.11 -15.25
N LEU A 100 14.07 -18.36 -15.19
CA LEU A 100 13.70 -19.27 -14.12
C LEU A 100 14.91 -19.50 -13.20
N SER A 101 14.73 -19.33 -11.91
CA SER A 101 15.71 -19.73 -10.90
C SER A 101 15.24 -21.02 -10.22
N GLY A 102 16.07 -22.03 -10.24
CA GLY A 102 15.69 -23.36 -9.77
C GLY A 102 16.68 -23.96 -8.78
N LYS A 103 16.19 -24.88 -7.95
CA LYS A 103 16.97 -25.64 -6.98
C LYS A 103 16.56 -27.10 -7.00
N ASN A 104 17.54 -27.99 -7.08
CA ASN A 104 17.29 -29.42 -6.96
C ASN A 104 17.06 -29.80 -5.49
N ARG A 105 16.02 -30.60 -5.24
CA ARG A 105 15.67 -31.10 -3.91
C ARG A 105 16.23 -32.54 -3.70
N GLU A 106 16.33 -32.92 -2.44
CA GLU A 106 16.77 -34.28 -2.05
C GLU A 106 15.78 -35.37 -2.52
N ASP A 107 14.51 -35.03 -2.71
CA ASP A 107 13.48 -35.93 -3.20
C ASP A 107 13.50 -36.16 -4.74
N GLY A 108 14.50 -35.62 -5.43
CA GLY A 108 14.69 -35.77 -6.87
C GLY A 108 13.85 -34.85 -7.75
N TYR A 109 13.16 -33.87 -7.16
CA TYR A 109 12.44 -32.84 -7.90
C TYR A 109 13.27 -31.56 -8.01
N ALA A 110 13.10 -30.84 -9.12
CA ALA A 110 13.60 -29.48 -9.27
C ALA A 110 12.46 -28.49 -9.04
N VAL A 111 12.68 -27.50 -8.18
CA VAL A 111 11.72 -26.47 -7.86
C VAL A 111 12.22 -25.16 -8.44
N TYR A 112 11.39 -24.46 -9.18
CA TYR A 112 11.73 -23.21 -9.87
C TYR A 112 10.86 -22.06 -9.38
N LYS A 113 11.47 -20.88 -9.31
CA LYS A 113 10.79 -19.59 -9.12
C LYS A 113 10.97 -18.77 -10.39
N ILE A 114 9.94 -18.03 -10.76
CA ILE A 114 10.11 -16.93 -11.71
C ILE A 114 10.72 -15.79 -10.89
N ARG A 115 12.00 -15.48 -11.13
CA ARG A 115 12.62 -14.32 -10.50
C ARG A 115 12.20 -13.05 -11.18
N GLU A 116 12.36 -11.94 -10.45
CA GLU A 116 12.24 -10.59 -10.97
C GLU A 116 12.86 -10.52 -12.36
N THR A 117 12.07 -10.07 -13.30
CA THR A 117 12.47 -10.01 -14.68
C THR A 117 13.43 -8.87 -14.90
N THR A 118 14.68 -9.13 -14.77
CA THR A 118 15.60 -8.55 -15.73
C THR A 118 15.38 -9.32 -17.01
N LEU A 119 14.55 -8.82 -17.92
CA LEU A 119 14.55 -9.28 -19.29
C LEU A 119 15.99 -9.14 -19.78
N ALA A 120 16.70 -10.27 -19.84
CA ALA A 120 18.10 -10.29 -20.17
C ALA A 120 18.24 -9.72 -21.57
N GLY A 121 19.03 -8.64 -21.70
CA GLY A 121 19.50 -8.16 -22.98
C GLY A 121 19.24 -6.71 -23.31
N GLY A 122 19.50 -5.74 -22.42
CA GLY A 122 19.83 -4.32 -22.80
C GLY A 122 19.02 -3.64 -23.92
N ALA A 123 17.96 -4.25 -24.44
CA ALA A 123 17.09 -3.68 -25.45
C ALA A 123 16.09 -2.73 -24.76
N LYS A 124 15.92 -1.54 -25.30
CA LYS A 124 14.91 -0.59 -24.86
C LYS A 124 13.55 -1.30 -24.84
N LEU A 125 12.97 -1.37 -23.63
CA LEU A 125 11.64 -1.93 -23.37
C LEU A 125 10.62 -1.25 -24.29
N SER A 126 9.81 -2.04 -24.98
CA SER A 126 8.61 -1.54 -25.67
C SER A 126 7.48 -1.39 -24.65
N ALA A 127 6.41 -0.70 -25.01
CA ALA A 127 5.24 -0.58 -24.15
C ALA A 127 4.64 -1.94 -23.74
N SER A 128 4.82 -2.99 -24.56
CA SER A 128 4.44 -4.37 -24.23
C SER A 128 5.30 -5.01 -23.15
N ASP A 129 6.57 -4.61 -23.07
CA ASP A 129 7.51 -5.15 -22.08
C ASP A 129 7.23 -4.57 -20.70
N GLY A 130 6.91 -3.27 -20.59
CA GLY A 130 6.46 -2.64 -19.33
C GLY A 130 5.19 -3.28 -18.78
N PHE A 131 4.22 -3.60 -19.63
CA PHE A 131 3.03 -4.33 -19.23
C PHE A 131 3.34 -5.72 -18.69
N LEU A 132 4.25 -6.45 -19.32
CA LEU A 132 4.66 -7.76 -18.87
C LEU A 132 5.36 -7.71 -17.52
N GLN A 133 6.27 -6.77 -17.34
CA GLN A 133 6.94 -6.53 -16.08
C GLN A 133 5.93 -6.21 -14.97
N PHE A 134 5.00 -5.30 -15.21
CA PHE A 134 3.90 -5.00 -14.31
C PHE A 134 3.08 -6.25 -13.93
N MET A 135 2.78 -7.12 -14.89
CA MET A 135 2.03 -8.35 -14.65
C MET A 135 2.79 -9.32 -13.74
N ILE A 136 4.08 -9.49 -13.99
CA ILE A 136 4.93 -10.38 -13.21
C ILE A 136 5.13 -9.82 -11.80
N GLU A 137 5.47 -8.55 -11.66
CA GLU A 137 5.60 -7.87 -10.38
C GLU A 137 4.30 -7.99 -9.56
N ARG A 138 3.15 -7.80 -10.21
CA ARG A 138 1.86 -7.91 -9.54
C ARG A 138 1.52 -9.33 -9.09
N LEU A 139 1.91 -10.33 -9.84
CA LEU A 139 1.76 -11.73 -9.46
C LEU A 139 2.73 -12.14 -8.35
N LEU A 140 3.95 -11.61 -8.37
CA LEU A 140 4.98 -11.87 -7.36
C LEU A 140 4.73 -11.08 -6.07
N ALA A 141 4.29 -9.82 -6.16
CA ALA A 141 4.04 -8.96 -5.01
C ALA A 141 2.90 -9.46 -4.11
N SER A 142 1.98 -10.30 -4.62
CA SER A 142 0.99 -10.95 -3.78
C SER A 142 1.62 -11.85 -2.71
N ASP A 143 2.89 -12.22 -2.86
CA ASP A 143 3.66 -13.12 -1.99
C ASP A 143 5.03 -12.57 -1.56
N ALA A 144 5.42 -11.34 -1.93
CA ALA A 144 6.73 -10.78 -1.61
C ALA A 144 6.89 -10.35 -0.14
N PRO A 145 8.04 -10.59 0.53
CA PRO A 145 8.34 -10.00 1.81
C PRO A 145 8.60 -8.49 1.68
N GLU A 146 8.13 -7.76 2.67
CA GLU A 146 8.02 -6.30 2.71
C GLU A 146 9.33 -5.54 3.00
N ASP A 147 10.51 -6.10 2.67
CA ASP A 147 11.79 -5.43 2.92
C ASP A 147 12.18 -4.36 1.87
N ALA A 148 11.29 -4.07 0.92
CA ALA A 148 11.54 -3.12 -0.17
C ALA A 148 10.63 -1.88 -0.15
N ALA A 149 10.20 -1.41 1.02
CA ALA A 149 9.72 -0.05 1.13
C ALA A 149 10.93 0.90 1.21
N VAL A 150 11.61 1.09 0.08
CA VAL A 150 12.53 2.20 -0.09
C VAL A 150 11.70 3.44 -0.34
N GLU A 151 11.86 4.42 0.53
CA GLU A 151 11.38 5.79 0.33
C GLU A 151 12.04 6.36 -0.94
N ASP A 152 11.38 6.27 -2.06
CA ASP A 152 11.73 7.03 -3.28
C ASP A 152 10.61 8.03 -3.53
N GLU A 153 10.80 9.24 -2.98
CA GLU A 153 9.94 10.41 -3.24
C GLU A 153 10.04 10.92 -4.70
N ASP A 154 10.91 10.35 -5.55
CA ASP A 154 11.21 10.85 -6.89
C ASP A 154 10.58 10.03 -8.04
N LYS A 155 9.62 9.13 -7.78
CA LYS A 155 9.01 8.28 -8.83
C LYS A 155 7.69 8.76 -9.41
N GLU A 156 7.39 10.06 -9.36
CA GLU A 156 6.12 10.56 -9.89
C GLU A 156 5.98 10.48 -11.43
N GLU A 157 7.06 10.37 -12.20
CA GLU A 157 6.99 10.37 -13.67
C GLU A 157 7.07 8.97 -14.33
N GLU A 158 7.63 7.95 -13.68
CA GLU A 158 7.70 6.58 -14.24
C GLU A 158 6.44 5.72 -14.01
N GLY A 159 5.56 6.14 -13.10
CA GLY A 159 4.42 5.33 -12.65
C GLY A 159 3.26 5.18 -13.64
N ASP A 160 3.16 6.00 -14.66
CA ASP A 160 1.97 6.04 -15.54
C ASP A 160 2.05 5.01 -16.68
N ASP A 161 3.25 4.63 -17.11
CA ASP A 161 3.45 3.62 -18.16
C ASP A 161 3.10 2.18 -17.68
N MET A 162 3.05 1.95 -16.37
CA MET A 162 2.71 0.65 -15.78
C MET A 162 1.23 0.45 -15.50
N LYS A 163 0.38 1.44 -15.71
CA LYS A 163 -1.06 1.34 -15.45
C LYS A 163 -1.83 0.69 -16.61
N LEU A 164 -2.80 -0.15 -16.24
CA LEU A 164 -3.73 -0.78 -17.19
C LEU A 164 -4.77 0.24 -17.68
N THR A 165 -4.49 0.95 -18.75
CA THR A 165 -5.37 1.98 -19.33
C THR A 165 -6.05 1.54 -20.62
N SER A 166 -5.37 0.71 -21.44
CA SER A 166 -5.91 0.25 -22.72
C SER A 166 -6.83 -0.97 -22.55
N LEU A 167 -7.84 -1.11 -23.41
CA LEU A 167 -8.71 -2.29 -23.43
C LEU A 167 -7.95 -3.58 -23.73
N GLN A 168 -6.87 -3.49 -24.51
CA GLN A 168 -6.04 -4.65 -24.82
C GLN A 168 -5.28 -5.11 -23.56
N SER A 169 -4.58 -4.21 -22.88
CA SER A 169 -3.85 -4.54 -21.65
C SER A 169 -4.77 -5.08 -20.54
N ILE A 170 -5.96 -4.49 -20.37
CA ILE A 170 -6.98 -4.99 -19.44
C ILE A 170 -7.46 -6.39 -19.83
N SER A 171 -7.65 -6.64 -21.14
CA SER A 171 -8.06 -7.96 -21.64
C SER A 171 -7.00 -9.02 -21.37
N ASP A 172 -5.74 -8.70 -21.61
CA ASP A 172 -4.60 -9.58 -21.38
C ASP A 172 -4.41 -9.84 -19.87
N PHE A 173 -4.56 -8.80 -19.05
CA PHE A 173 -4.60 -8.95 -17.59
C PHE A 173 -5.70 -9.93 -17.14
N MET A 174 -6.91 -9.79 -17.67
CA MET A 174 -8.03 -10.67 -17.31
C MET A 174 -7.78 -12.12 -17.72
N LEU A 175 -7.07 -12.35 -18.84
CA LEU A 175 -6.69 -13.68 -19.27
C LEU A 175 -5.60 -14.29 -18.39
N CYS A 176 -4.57 -13.52 -18.06
CA CYS A 176 -3.38 -13.98 -17.35
C CYS A 176 -3.58 -14.02 -15.82
N ALA A 177 -4.07 -12.94 -15.25
CA ALA A 177 -4.18 -12.72 -13.81
C ALA A 177 -5.60 -12.59 -13.29
N GLY A 178 -6.61 -12.78 -14.11
CA GLY A 178 -8.01 -12.65 -13.69
C GLY A 178 -8.42 -13.55 -12.51
N ARG A 179 -7.66 -14.62 -12.24
CA ARG A 179 -7.88 -15.50 -11.07
C ARG A 179 -7.34 -14.93 -9.77
N THR A 180 -6.52 -13.88 -9.80
CA THR A 180 -6.06 -13.16 -8.60
C THR A 180 -7.14 -12.22 -8.04
N LEU A 181 -8.15 -11.91 -8.87
CA LEU A 181 -9.26 -11.05 -8.49
C LEU A 181 -10.26 -11.80 -7.61
N PRO A 182 -10.86 -11.15 -6.61
CA PRO A 182 -12.03 -11.67 -5.92
C PRO A 182 -13.15 -12.03 -6.91
N ASP A 183 -13.94 -13.05 -6.60
CA ASP A 183 -14.92 -13.61 -7.55
C ASP A 183 -15.96 -12.60 -8.04
N ASN A 184 -16.45 -11.72 -7.16
CA ASN A 184 -17.39 -10.67 -7.50
C ASN A 184 -16.75 -9.62 -8.43
N ILE A 185 -15.52 -9.21 -8.17
CA ILE A 185 -14.78 -8.25 -8.98
C ILE A 185 -14.45 -8.87 -10.34
N ARG A 186 -14.05 -10.14 -10.37
CA ARG A 186 -13.80 -10.86 -11.62
C ARG A 186 -15.04 -10.96 -12.51
N LEU A 187 -16.20 -11.25 -11.92
CA LEU A 187 -17.46 -11.31 -12.65
C LEU A 187 -17.87 -9.92 -13.16
N TRP A 188 -17.75 -8.90 -12.33
CA TRP A 188 -17.99 -7.52 -12.69
C TRP A 188 -17.07 -7.05 -13.83
N ALA A 189 -15.77 -7.36 -13.74
CA ALA A 189 -14.79 -6.99 -14.75
C ALA A 189 -15.10 -7.62 -16.13
N ARG A 190 -15.51 -8.90 -16.15
CA ARG A 190 -15.93 -9.56 -17.39
C ARG A 190 -17.12 -8.87 -18.04
N ARG A 191 -18.12 -8.46 -17.25
CA ARG A 191 -19.31 -7.73 -17.76
C ARG A 191 -18.91 -6.38 -18.31
N ASN A 192 -18.13 -5.59 -17.58
CA ASN A 192 -17.68 -4.28 -18.04
C ASN A 192 -16.75 -4.37 -19.26
N LEU A 193 -15.90 -5.41 -19.36
CA LEU A 193 -15.06 -5.63 -20.53
C LEU A 193 -15.90 -5.95 -21.79
N ALA A 194 -16.99 -6.70 -21.64
CA ALA A 194 -17.93 -6.94 -22.73
C ALA A 194 -18.61 -5.64 -23.18
N VAL A 195 -19.05 -4.77 -22.24
CA VAL A 195 -19.62 -3.45 -22.54
C VAL A 195 -18.59 -2.58 -23.25
N ALA A 196 -17.36 -2.48 -22.72
CA ALA A 196 -16.31 -1.65 -23.30
C ALA A 196 -15.91 -2.08 -24.73
N LYS A 197 -16.05 -3.37 -25.08
CA LYS A 197 -15.78 -3.92 -26.41
C LYS A 197 -17.00 -3.92 -27.35
N SER A 198 -18.21 -3.69 -26.83
CA SER A 198 -19.44 -3.72 -27.63
C SER A 198 -19.55 -2.50 -28.54
N HIS A 199 -20.00 -2.73 -29.76
CA HIS A 199 -20.36 -1.67 -30.70
C HIS A 199 -21.83 -1.25 -30.59
N GLU A 200 -22.64 -1.98 -29.83
CA GLU A 200 -24.09 -1.75 -29.67
C GLU A 200 -24.41 -0.69 -28.60
N VAL A 201 -23.46 -0.36 -27.73
CA VAL A 201 -23.60 0.63 -26.68
C VAL A 201 -23.01 1.98 -27.09
N THR A 202 -23.43 3.05 -26.41
CA THR A 202 -22.95 4.41 -26.70
C THR A 202 -21.45 4.55 -26.45
N GLN A 203 -20.82 5.53 -27.10
CA GLN A 203 -19.40 5.82 -26.88
C GLN A 203 -19.11 6.22 -25.42
N GLU A 204 -20.07 6.87 -24.80
CA GLU A 204 -19.98 7.32 -23.41
C GLU A 204 -20.00 6.14 -22.44
N GLU A 205 -20.92 5.20 -22.61
CA GLU A 205 -20.96 3.97 -21.80
C GLU A 205 -19.68 3.15 -21.94
N ARG A 206 -19.12 3.03 -23.16
CA ARG A 206 -17.84 2.36 -23.37
C ARG A 206 -16.70 3.05 -22.62
N ARG A 207 -16.64 4.40 -22.65
CA ARG A 207 -15.63 5.18 -21.95
C ARG A 207 -15.75 5.02 -20.44
N HIS A 208 -16.97 5.06 -19.89
CA HIS A 208 -17.20 4.81 -18.46
C HIS A 208 -16.79 3.40 -18.05
N ALA A 209 -17.16 2.39 -18.84
CA ALA A 209 -16.77 1.01 -18.57
C ALA A 209 -15.24 0.82 -18.60
N GLN A 210 -14.55 1.40 -19.58
CA GLN A 210 -13.09 1.34 -19.69
C GLN A 210 -12.40 2.04 -18.50
N ARG A 211 -12.85 3.25 -18.13
CA ARG A 211 -12.31 3.98 -16.98
C ARG A 211 -12.50 3.21 -15.68
N ALA A 212 -13.67 2.66 -15.44
CA ALA A 212 -13.94 1.86 -14.26
C ALA A 212 -13.10 0.58 -14.22
N LEU A 213 -12.93 -0.09 -15.36
CA LEU A 213 -12.03 -1.23 -15.48
C LEU A 213 -10.58 -0.85 -15.14
N SER A 214 -10.09 0.26 -15.70
CA SER A 214 -8.74 0.75 -15.40
C SER A 214 -8.55 0.97 -13.91
N ILE A 215 -9.47 1.65 -13.23
CA ILE A 215 -9.41 1.87 -11.78
C ILE A 215 -9.33 0.54 -11.03
N MET A 216 -10.26 -0.38 -11.29
CA MET A 216 -10.37 -1.63 -10.54
C MET A 216 -9.26 -2.63 -10.82
N MET A 217 -8.74 -2.67 -12.04
CA MET A 217 -7.67 -3.60 -12.41
C MET A 217 -6.29 -3.11 -11.95
N ASN A 218 -6.13 -1.83 -11.71
CA ASN A 218 -4.91 -1.27 -11.14
C ASN A 218 -4.83 -1.40 -9.60
N ILE A 219 -5.89 -1.82 -8.93
CA ILE A 219 -5.86 -2.15 -7.50
C ILE A 219 -5.38 -3.60 -7.33
N GLN A 220 -4.34 -3.80 -6.54
CA GLN A 220 -3.90 -5.13 -6.13
C GLN A 220 -4.81 -5.66 -5.02
N TRP A 221 -5.61 -6.67 -5.33
CA TRP A 221 -6.55 -7.29 -4.39
C TRP A 221 -5.82 -8.33 -3.56
N LYS A 222 -5.47 -7.98 -2.32
CA LYS A 222 -4.78 -8.84 -1.37
C LYS A 222 -5.77 -9.61 -0.48
N ASN A 223 -5.30 -10.68 0.12
CA ASN A 223 -6.04 -11.38 1.16
C ASN A 223 -5.95 -10.61 2.50
N ASN A 224 -6.76 -11.00 3.47
CA ASN A 224 -6.80 -10.38 4.80
C ASN A 224 -5.81 -11.04 5.79
N TYR A 225 -4.70 -11.57 5.31
CA TYR A 225 -3.63 -12.13 6.13
C TYR A 225 -2.52 -11.09 6.28
N PHE A 226 -2.20 -10.76 7.51
CA PHE A 226 -1.15 -9.78 7.84
C PHE A 226 0.03 -10.50 8.48
N PRO A 227 1.25 -10.29 7.99
CA PRO A 227 2.45 -10.89 8.56
C PRO A 227 2.71 -10.34 9.97
N SER A 228 3.52 -11.06 10.75
CA SER A 228 3.91 -10.61 12.08
C SER A 228 4.80 -9.37 12.01
N ILE A 229 4.51 -8.41 12.88
CA ILE A 229 5.23 -7.16 13.03
C ILE A 229 6.19 -7.30 14.21
N ASP A 230 7.45 -6.91 14.05
CA ASP A 230 8.40 -6.88 15.18
C ASP A 230 7.97 -5.84 16.23
N PRO A 231 7.62 -6.25 17.45
CA PRO A 231 7.18 -5.31 18.48
C PRO A 231 8.27 -4.32 18.90
N VAL A 232 9.55 -4.71 18.81
CA VAL A 232 10.66 -3.82 19.19
C VAL A 232 10.82 -2.72 18.15
N ALA A 233 10.79 -3.08 16.86
CA ALA A 233 10.82 -2.09 15.78
C ALA A 233 9.58 -1.17 15.82
N ALA A 234 8.38 -1.72 16.04
CA ALA A 234 7.16 -0.94 16.20
C ALA A 234 7.24 0.07 17.34
N ARG A 235 7.77 -0.36 18.52
CA ARG A 235 7.96 0.54 19.65
C ARG A 235 8.97 1.64 19.33
N LYS A 236 10.05 1.32 18.64
CA LYS A 236 11.06 2.30 18.24
C LYS A 236 10.46 3.39 17.34
N ILE A 237 9.65 3.03 16.35
CA ILE A 237 8.94 3.99 15.50
C ILE A 237 8.08 4.94 16.36
N LEU A 238 7.32 4.40 17.33
CA LEU A 238 6.50 5.23 18.21
C LEU A 238 7.33 6.17 19.08
N ASP A 239 8.50 5.74 19.55
CA ASP A 239 9.38 6.56 20.41
C ASP A 239 10.09 7.66 19.61
N GLU A 240 10.35 7.44 18.33
CA GLU A 240 10.91 8.44 17.41
C GLU A 240 9.88 9.52 17.01
N GLU A 241 8.62 9.12 16.79
CA GLU A 241 7.56 10.02 16.32
C GLU A 241 6.83 10.76 17.44
N LEU A 242 6.77 10.18 18.64
CA LEU A 242 5.95 10.67 19.74
C LEU A 242 6.76 10.84 21.03
N TYR A 243 6.76 12.05 21.54
CA TYR A 243 7.30 12.30 22.88
C TYR A 243 6.26 11.99 23.95
N GLY A 244 6.67 11.25 25.00
CA GLY A 244 5.76 10.86 26.09
C GLY A 244 4.63 9.94 25.61
N MET A 245 3.40 10.22 26.05
CA MET A 245 2.17 9.52 25.66
C MET A 245 2.20 7.99 25.83
N GLU A 246 2.80 7.49 26.93
CA GLU A 246 3.02 6.06 27.17
C GLU A 246 1.74 5.22 27.09
N LYS A 247 0.60 5.74 27.56
CA LYS A 247 -0.71 5.05 27.48
C LYS A 247 -1.17 4.88 26.02
N VAL A 248 -0.92 5.89 25.18
CA VAL A 248 -1.25 5.85 23.75
C VAL A 248 -0.38 4.82 23.03
N LYS A 249 0.94 4.88 23.28
CA LYS A 249 1.90 3.91 22.72
C LYS A 249 1.57 2.48 23.15
N GLN A 250 1.25 2.28 24.44
CA GLN A 250 0.84 0.97 24.94
C GLN A 250 -0.40 0.46 24.18
N ARG A 251 -1.41 1.30 23.98
CA ARG A 251 -2.64 0.90 23.29
C ARG A 251 -2.40 0.51 21.82
N ILE A 252 -1.50 1.23 21.14
CA ILE A 252 -1.07 0.89 19.77
C ILE A 252 -0.32 -0.45 19.79
N MET A 253 0.60 -0.66 20.73
CA MET A 253 1.32 -1.92 20.87
C MET A 253 0.41 -3.12 21.16
N GLU A 254 -0.67 -2.94 21.94
CA GLU A 254 -1.69 -3.97 22.14
C GLU A 254 -2.34 -4.37 20.80
N THR A 255 -2.63 -3.40 19.92
CA THR A 255 -3.12 -3.65 18.56
C THR A 255 -2.13 -4.45 17.72
N VAL A 256 -0.85 -4.09 17.76
CA VAL A 256 0.22 -4.83 17.06
C VAL A 256 0.32 -6.28 17.55
N ILE A 257 0.28 -6.50 18.87
CA ILE A 257 0.31 -7.84 19.46
C ILE A 257 -0.93 -8.65 19.05
N GLN A 258 -2.11 -8.03 18.99
CA GLN A 258 -3.32 -8.66 18.50
C GLN A 258 -3.17 -9.13 17.06
N ILE A 259 -2.68 -8.26 16.16
CA ILE A 259 -2.43 -8.61 14.75
C ILE A 259 -1.43 -9.77 14.64
N ASN A 260 -0.34 -9.73 15.42
CA ASN A 260 0.65 -10.83 15.45
C ASN A 260 0.07 -12.18 15.87
N ARG A 261 -0.97 -12.15 16.69
CA ARG A 261 -1.62 -13.38 17.21
C ARG A 261 -2.67 -13.92 16.26
N THR A 262 -3.42 -13.03 15.61
CA THR A 262 -4.58 -13.40 14.77
C THR A 262 -4.28 -13.38 13.28
N HIS A 263 -3.22 -12.72 12.86
CA HIS A 263 -2.90 -12.40 11.46
C HIS A 263 -4.04 -11.68 10.72
N THR A 264 -4.90 -10.99 11.47
CA THR A 264 -6.01 -10.19 10.94
C THR A 264 -6.02 -8.81 11.59
N LEU A 265 -6.57 -7.82 10.89
CA LEU A 265 -6.79 -6.51 11.48
C LEU A 265 -7.84 -6.60 12.60
N PRO A 266 -7.76 -5.74 13.63
CA PRO A 266 -8.80 -5.63 14.64
C PRO A 266 -10.17 -5.29 14.01
N ALA A 267 -11.25 -5.76 14.64
CA ALA A 267 -12.61 -5.48 14.17
C ALA A 267 -13.00 -3.99 14.28
N TYR A 268 -12.32 -3.24 15.14
CA TYR A 268 -12.57 -1.83 15.38
C TYR A 268 -11.38 -1.00 14.88
N GLY A 269 -11.69 0.11 14.19
CA GLY A 269 -10.69 1.13 13.88
C GLY A 269 -10.18 1.86 15.13
N LEU A 270 -9.22 2.74 14.99
CA LEU A 270 -8.75 3.62 16.06
C LEU A 270 -9.39 5.01 15.92
N LEU A 271 -9.91 5.57 17.04
CA LEU A 271 -10.30 6.97 17.11
C LEU A 271 -9.39 7.70 18.07
N LEU A 272 -8.59 8.63 17.55
CA LEU A 272 -7.70 9.50 18.30
C LEU A 272 -8.45 10.79 18.62
N ALA A 273 -8.93 10.93 19.86
CA ALA A 273 -9.72 12.06 20.32
C ALA A 273 -8.92 12.96 21.27
N GLY A 274 -8.88 14.27 21.01
CA GLY A 274 -8.16 15.20 21.88
C GLY A 274 -7.99 16.58 21.24
N PRO A 275 -7.37 17.54 21.96
CA PRO A 275 -7.19 18.90 21.47
C PRO A 275 -6.46 19.00 20.13
N ALA A 276 -6.66 20.11 19.41
CA ALA A 276 -5.93 20.36 18.17
C ALA A 276 -4.42 20.49 18.45
N GLY A 277 -3.59 20.09 17.47
CA GLY A 277 -2.13 20.24 17.60
C GLY A 277 -1.44 19.24 18.54
N THR A 278 -2.13 18.18 19.02
CA THR A 278 -1.53 17.16 19.90
C THR A 278 -0.88 15.99 19.15
N GLY A 279 -0.68 16.09 17.84
CA GLY A 279 0.00 15.07 17.06
C GLY A 279 -0.87 13.88 16.62
N LYS A 280 -2.21 13.98 16.65
CA LYS A 280 -3.12 12.89 16.27
C LYS A 280 -2.84 12.32 14.87
N SER A 281 -2.65 13.18 13.88
CA SER A 281 -2.32 12.74 12.52
C SER A 281 -0.96 12.07 12.44
N GLN A 282 0.03 12.55 13.22
CA GLN A 282 1.36 11.94 13.33
C GLN A 282 1.26 10.51 13.89
N ILE A 283 0.42 10.31 14.91
CA ILE A 283 0.13 8.98 15.46
C ILE A 283 -0.46 8.07 14.37
N ALA A 284 -1.42 8.58 13.57
CA ALA A 284 -2.04 7.81 12.51
C ALA A 284 -1.02 7.37 11.44
N TYR A 285 -0.11 8.27 11.03
CA TYR A 285 0.99 7.93 10.11
C TYR A 285 1.96 6.92 10.71
N ALA A 286 2.33 7.07 11.98
CA ALA A 286 3.19 6.11 12.66
C ALA A 286 2.57 4.70 12.69
N VAL A 287 1.26 4.60 12.93
CA VAL A 287 0.55 3.31 12.89
C VAL A 287 0.57 2.73 11.48
N ALA A 288 0.33 3.51 10.44
CA ALA A 288 0.39 3.05 9.05
C ALA A 288 1.80 2.51 8.70
N ARG A 289 2.86 3.20 9.11
CA ARG A 289 4.25 2.73 8.95
C ARG A 289 4.53 1.43 9.70
N ILE A 290 4.04 1.30 10.94
CA ILE A 290 4.16 0.07 11.73
C ILE A 290 3.46 -1.09 11.06
N LEU A 291 2.26 -0.87 10.52
CA LEU A 291 1.48 -1.87 9.79
C LEU A 291 2.07 -2.16 8.39
N ARG A 292 3.00 -1.33 7.91
CA ARG A 292 3.58 -1.41 6.56
C ARG A 292 2.52 -1.47 5.47
N LEU A 293 1.47 -0.66 5.64
CA LEU A 293 0.38 -0.53 4.69
C LEU A 293 0.44 0.85 4.03
N PRO A 294 0.09 0.94 2.75
CA PRO A 294 -0.15 2.24 2.14
C PRO A 294 -1.28 2.94 2.89
N TRP A 295 -1.25 4.25 2.89
CA TRP A 295 -2.27 5.04 3.58
C TRP A 295 -2.82 6.13 2.68
N THR A 296 -4.03 6.55 2.98
CA THR A 296 -4.71 7.67 2.34
C THR A 296 -5.48 8.47 3.38
N THR A 297 -5.76 9.73 3.06
CA THR A 297 -6.47 10.62 3.96
C THR A 297 -7.84 11.00 3.41
N LEU A 298 -8.85 10.98 4.29
CA LEU A 298 -10.16 11.56 4.05
C LEU A 298 -10.35 12.72 5.03
N ASP A 299 -10.53 13.94 4.51
CA ASP A 299 -10.78 15.10 5.34
C ASP A 299 -12.29 15.39 5.38
N MET A 300 -12.92 15.04 6.52
CA MET A 300 -14.36 15.18 6.69
C MET A 300 -14.83 16.64 6.79
N SER A 301 -13.92 17.58 7.02
CA SER A 301 -14.27 19.00 7.02
C SER A 301 -14.61 19.56 5.64
N SER A 302 -14.09 18.94 4.60
CA SER A 302 -14.29 19.33 3.19
C SER A 302 -15.47 18.60 2.52
N ILE A 303 -15.98 17.54 3.16
CA ILE A 303 -17.02 16.67 2.58
C ILE A 303 -18.40 17.07 3.09
N ASN A 304 -19.21 17.60 2.17
CA ASN A 304 -20.57 18.09 2.49
C ASN A 304 -21.69 17.24 1.89
N ASP A 305 -21.35 16.36 0.92
CA ASP A 305 -22.31 15.53 0.20
C ASP A 305 -21.84 14.07 0.22
N PRO A 306 -22.72 13.11 0.59
CA PRO A 306 -22.42 11.68 0.49
C PRO A 306 -21.95 11.22 -0.89
N GLU A 307 -22.42 11.84 -1.96
CA GLU A 307 -22.01 11.51 -3.34
C GLU A 307 -20.52 11.77 -3.59
N GLN A 308 -19.91 12.71 -2.87
CA GLN A 308 -18.45 12.91 -2.94
C GLN A 308 -17.68 11.66 -2.47
N LEU A 309 -18.23 10.92 -1.49
CA LEU A 309 -17.62 9.69 -0.99
C LEU A 309 -17.95 8.47 -1.85
N THR A 310 -19.20 8.37 -2.33
CA THR A 310 -19.73 7.19 -3.04
C THR A 310 -19.65 7.27 -4.55
N GLY A 311 -19.31 8.43 -5.12
CA GLY A 311 -19.33 8.65 -6.56
C GLY A 311 -20.73 8.85 -7.14
N SER A 312 -20.79 9.30 -8.38
CA SER A 312 -22.01 9.60 -9.12
C SER A 312 -22.39 8.47 -10.08
N SER A 313 -23.70 8.28 -10.29
CA SER A 313 -24.21 7.26 -11.21
C SER A 313 -23.74 7.51 -12.65
N ARG A 314 -23.37 6.44 -13.37
CA ARG A 314 -22.94 6.48 -14.78
C ARG A 314 -24.01 6.97 -15.77
N ILE A 315 -25.22 7.19 -15.30
CA ILE A 315 -26.30 7.80 -16.12
C ILE A 315 -25.90 9.23 -16.53
N TYR A 316 -25.07 9.89 -15.74
CA TYR A 316 -24.62 11.25 -16.01
C TYR A 316 -23.33 11.25 -16.83
N ALA A 317 -23.26 12.12 -17.85
CA ALA A 317 -22.09 12.21 -18.74
C ALA A 317 -20.76 12.53 -18.03
N ASN A 318 -20.84 13.31 -16.97
CA ASN A 318 -19.68 13.71 -16.13
C ASN A 318 -19.53 12.87 -14.87
N ALA A 319 -20.11 11.66 -14.83
CA ALA A 319 -20.00 10.76 -13.70
C ALA A 319 -18.54 10.43 -13.36
N LYS A 320 -18.25 10.34 -12.06
CA LYS A 320 -16.92 10.04 -11.54
C LYS A 320 -17.02 9.15 -10.31
N PRO A 321 -15.95 8.36 -10.00
CA PRO A 321 -15.87 7.59 -8.77
C PRO A 321 -15.85 8.52 -7.56
N GLY A 322 -16.21 8.00 -6.41
CA GLY A 322 -16.10 8.70 -5.15
C GLY A 322 -14.67 8.73 -4.61
N ILE A 323 -14.42 9.65 -3.67
CA ILE A 323 -13.11 9.84 -3.03
C ILE A 323 -12.59 8.52 -2.41
N ILE A 324 -13.47 7.67 -1.88
CA ILE A 324 -13.08 6.36 -1.32
C ILE A 324 -12.45 5.49 -2.42
N MET A 325 -13.06 5.41 -3.60
CA MET A 325 -12.50 4.63 -4.71
C MET A 325 -11.25 5.27 -5.30
N GLU A 326 -11.18 6.60 -5.35
CA GLU A 326 -9.96 7.31 -5.74
C GLU A 326 -8.82 6.98 -4.77
N ALA A 327 -9.12 6.90 -3.46
CA ALA A 327 -8.15 6.51 -2.44
C ALA A 327 -7.61 5.09 -2.64
N PHE A 328 -8.45 4.10 -2.94
CA PHE A 328 -8.00 2.75 -3.30
C PHE A 328 -7.15 2.75 -4.58
N SER A 329 -7.53 3.54 -5.57
CA SER A 329 -6.78 3.66 -6.83
C SER A 329 -5.40 4.30 -6.62
N MET A 330 -5.30 5.31 -5.76
CA MET A 330 -4.03 5.96 -5.41
C MET A 330 -3.12 5.04 -4.61
N ALA A 331 -3.68 4.33 -3.63
CA ALA A 331 -2.94 3.35 -2.85
C ALA A 331 -2.46 2.16 -3.69
N GLY A 332 -3.13 1.87 -4.81
CA GLY A 332 -2.83 0.73 -5.68
C GLY A 332 -3.11 -0.65 -5.05
N GLU A 333 -3.58 -0.71 -3.81
CA GLU A 333 -3.80 -1.94 -3.04
C GLU A 333 -5.14 -1.93 -2.31
N SER A 334 -5.67 -3.14 -2.05
CA SER A 334 -6.91 -3.30 -1.28
C SER A 334 -6.69 -3.22 0.23
N ASN A 335 -5.47 -3.50 0.69
CA ASN A 335 -5.09 -3.45 2.11
C ASN A 335 -4.41 -2.12 2.38
N LEU A 336 -5.09 -1.23 3.08
CA LEU A 336 -4.59 0.13 3.33
C LEU A 336 -5.12 0.70 4.64
N VAL A 337 -4.47 1.75 5.11
CA VAL A 337 -4.94 2.55 6.23
C VAL A 337 -5.71 3.76 5.71
N PHE A 338 -6.97 3.89 6.11
CA PHE A 338 -7.74 5.11 5.91
C PHE A 338 -7.59 6.03 7.12
N ILE A 339 -6.93 7.18 6.92
CA ILE A 339 -6.80 8.22 7.93
C ILE A 339 -7.95 9.21 7.73
N ILE A 340 -8.96 9.13 8.60
CA ILE A 340 -10.16 9.96 8.53
C ILE A 340 -9.97 11.16 9.46
N ASN A 341 -9.58 12.29 8.86
CA ASN A 341 -9.35 13.52 9.62
C ASN A 341 -10.65 14.22 9.94
N GLU A 342 -10.70 14.83 11.15
CA GLU A 342 -11.80 15.66 11.63
C GLU A 342 -13.18 14.98 11.57
N LEU A 343 -13.25 13.72 12.02
CA LEU A 343 -14.50 12.94 12.00
C LEU A 343 -15.65 13.66 12.74
N ASP A 344 -15.36 14.48 13.73
CA ASP A 344 -16.32 15.32 14.44
C ASP A 344 -16.92 16.46 13.60
N LYS A 345 -16.37 16.72 12.41
CA LYS A 345 -16.91 17.66 11.43
C LYS A 345 -17.85 17.02 10.40
N ALA A 346 -17.91 15.70 10.36
CA ALA A 346 -18.86 14.96 9.55
C ALA A 346 -20.28 15.19 10.03
N THR A 347 -20.76 16.43 9.90
CA THR A 347 -22.09 16.83 10.35
C THR A 347 -23.10 16.64 9.23
N SER A 348 -24.37 16.39 9.62
CA SER A 348 -25.49 16.31 8.71
C SER A 348 -25.58 17.58 7.85
N GLY A 349 -25.18 17.45 6.59
CA GLY A 349 -25.39 18.48 5.59
C GLY A 349 -26.90 18.77 5.47
N LYS A 350 -27.26 20.01 5.18
CA LYS A 350 -28.64 20.42 4.88
C LYS A 350 -29.08 19.93 3.47
N GLY A 351 -28.79 18.69 3.11
CA GLY A 351 -29.00 18.18 1.74
C GLY A 351 -29.31 16.68 1.71
N ASN A 352 -28.81 15.99 0.70
CA ASN A 352 -29.15 14.62 0.27
C ASN A 352 -28.71 13.47 1.18
N GLY A 353 -28.42 13.68 2.45
CA GLY A 353 -28.00 12.66 3.40
C GLY A 353 -26.80 13.11 4.24
N ASN A 354 -26.34 12.19 5.11
CA ASN A 354 -25.20 12.46 5.98
C ASN A 354 -23.96 11.72 5.46
N PRO A 355 -22.85 12.40 5.12
CA PRO A 355 -21.60 11.75 4.74
C PRO A 355 -21.10 10.72 5.76
N ALA A 356 -21.40 10.93 7.05
CA ALA A 356 -21.07 9.99 8.11
C ALA A 356 -21.71 8.60 7.92
N ASP A 357 -22.90 8.52 7.31
CA ASP A 357 -23.59 7.25 7.10
C ASP A 357 -22.89 6.38 6.04
N VAL A 358 -22.22 7.02 5.07
CA VAL A 358 -21.39 6.31 4.09
C VAL A 358 -20.20 5.63 4.77
N LEU A 359 -19.60 6.30 5.76
CA LEU A 359 -18.49 5.72 6.52
C LEU A 359 -18.90 4.47 7.30
N LEU A 360 -20.16 4.35 7.73
CA LEU A 360 -20.64 3.14 8.42
C LEU A 360 -20.45 1.89 7.56
N THR A 361 -20.78 1.96 6.26
CA THR A 361 -20.63 0.82 5.37
C THR A 361 -19.16 0.47 5.11
N LEU A 362 -18.28 1.46 5.03
CA LEU A 362 -16.82 1.26 4.91
C LEU A 362 -16.25 0.59 6.16
N LEU A 363 -16.73 1.00 7.35
CA LEU A 363 -16.22 0.58 8.66
C LEU A 363 -16.77 -0.80 9.10
N ASP A 364 -17.86 -1.28 8.52
CA ASP A 364 -18.43 -2.59 8.88
C ASP A 364 -17.68 -3.79 8.33
N ASN A 365 -16.62 -3.60 7.52
CA ASN A 365 -15.83 -4.66 6.87
C ASN A 365 -16.66 -5.65 6.02
N LEU A 366 -17.91 -5.31 5.70
CA LEU A 366 -18.82 -6.12 4.89
C LEU A 366 -18.71 -5.83 3.40
N GLY A 367 -18.02 -4.76 3.06
CA GLY A 367 -17.85 -4.26 1.72
C GLY A 367 -18.49 -2.88 1.53
N PHE A 368 -17.94 -2.13 0.59
CA PHE A 368 -18.37 -0.80 0.21
C PHE A 368 -18.81 -0.79 -1.26
N THR A 369 -19.87 -0.10 -1.60
CA THR A 369 -20.32 0.03 -2.99
C THR A 369 -20.21 1.49 -3.43
N ASP A 370 -19.42 1.71 -4.47
CA ASP A 370 -19.31 2.99 -5.16
C ASP A 370 -20.33 3.04 -6.30
N ASN A 371 -21.05 4.17 -6.42
CA ASN A 371 -22.12 4.34 -7.42
C ASN A 371 -21.61 4.39 -8.86
N TYR A 372 -20.36 4.84 -9.06
CA TYR A 372 -19.72 4.85 -10.36
C TYR A 372 -19.19 3.46 -10.74
N ILE A 373 -18.59 2.76 -9.79
CA ILE A 373 -18.03 1.42 -10.04
C ILE A 373 -19.14 0.38 -10.15
N GLU A 374 -20.22 0.49 -9.38
CA GLU A 374 -21.35 -0.47 -9.35
C GLU A 374 -20.91 -1.89 -8.98
N CYS A 375 -19.94 -1.99 -8.08
CA CYS A 375 -19.40 -3.24 -7.57
C CYS A 375 -19.17 -3.13 -6.06
N MET A 376 -19.44 -4.19 -5.34
CA MET A 376 -19.10 -4.27 -3.92
C MET A 376 -17.58 -4.48 -3.79
N ILE A 377 -16.92 -3.53 -3.14
CA ILE A 377 -15.48 -3.51 -2.88
C ILE A 377 -15.21 -4.20 -1.55
N PRO A 378 -14.37 -5.23 -1.48
CA PRO A 378 -13.98 -5.83 -0.21
C PRO A 378 -13.23 -4.83 0.67
N THR A 379 -13.67 -4.66 1.92
CA THR A 379 -13.06 -3.72 2.88
C THR A 379 -12.36 -4.39 4.06
N GLY A 380 -12.29 -5.73 4.07
CA GLY A 380 -11.68 -6.48 5.16
C GLY A 380 -10.17 -6.23 5.38
N GLY A 381 -9.47 -5.69 4.38
CA GLY A 381 -8.08 -5.25 4.46
C GLY A 381 -7.90 -3.79 4.81
N VAL A 382 -8.98 -3.05 5.07
CA VAL A 382 -8.95 -1.63 5.40
C VAL A 382 -8.85 -1.43 6.91
N TYR A 383 -7.86 -0.65 7.35
CA TYR A 383 -7.74 -0.26 8.75
C TYR A 383 -8.05 1.24 8.92
N PRO A 384 -9.21 1.60 9.47
CA PRO A 384 -9.58 3.00 9.65
C PRO A 384 -8.94 3.57 10.93
N ILE A 385 -8.31 4.75 10.79
CA ILE A 385 -7.81 5.54 11.90
C ILE A 385 -8.44 6.94 11.79
N ALA A 386 -9.32 7.27 12.71
CA ALA A 386 -9.98 8.56 12.72
C ALA A 386 -9.35 9.52 13.71
N THR A 387 -9.39 10.82 13.41
CA THR A 387 -9.03 11.89 14.34
C THR A 387 -10.24 12.75 14.63
N ALA A 388 -10.38 13.22 15.87
CA ALA A 388 -11.42 14.13 16.28
C ALA A 388 -10.92 15.11 17.37
N ASN A 389 -11.43 16.32 17.35
CA ASN A 389 -11.19 17.28 18.44
C ASN A 389 -12.23 17.13 19.54
N ASP A 390 -13.46 16.81 19.18
CA ASP A 390 -14.58 16.67 20.11
C ASP A 390 -15.41 15.40 19.80
N LYS A 391 -15.14 14.33 20.54
CA LYS A 391 -15.86 13.06 20.39
C LYS A 391 -17.36 13.13 20.66
N SER A 392 -17.85 14.17 21.35
CA SER A 392 -19.28 14.33 21.63
C SER A 392 -20.10 14.65 20.38
N ARG A 393 -19.45 15.10 19.32
CA ARG A 393 -20.09 15.41 18.02
C ARG A 393 -20.19 14.19 17.09
N ILE A 394 -19.53 13.09 17.43
CA ILE A 394 -19.57 11.87 16.61
C ILE A 394 -20.81 11.07 16.99
N SER A 395 -21.55 10.58 15.99
CA SER A 395 -22.76 9.78 16.22
C SER A 395 -22.44 8.46 16.92
N ALA A 396 -23.36 7.99 17.75
CA ALA A 396 -23.20 6.73 18.47
C ALA A 396 -22.91 5.51 17.56
N PRO A 397 -23.54 5.35 16.38
CA PRO A 397 -23.21 4.29 15.43
C PRO A 397 -21.77 4.34 14.95
N LEU A 398 -21.21 5.51 14.66
CA LEU A 398 -19.79 5.64 14.28
C LEU A 398 -18.86 5.35 15.47
N MET A 399 -19.17 5.89 16.65
CA MET A 399 -18.39 5.63 17.85
C MET A 399 -18.25 4.14 18.18
N SER A 400 -19.29 3.36 17.93
CA SER A 400 -19.29 1.92 18.19
C SER A 400 -18.34 1.11 17.30
N ARG A 401 -17.80 1.71 16.23
CA ARG A 401 -16.89 1.08 15.28
C ARG A 401 -15.42 1.41 15.53
N PHE A 402 -15.17 2.21 16.56
CA PHE A 402 -13.82 2.63 16.92
C PHE A 402 -13.43 2.26 18.36
N ALA A 403 -12.19 1.85 18.52
CA ALA A 403 -11.53 1.85 19.82
C ALA A 403 -11.01 3.28 20.08
N VAL A 404 -11.58 3.94 21.09
CA VAL A 404 -11.25 5.34 21.38
C VAL A 404 -9.98 5.42 22.21
N ILE A 405 -9.06 6.27 21.76
CA ILE A 405 -7.85 6.66 22.49
C ILE A 405 -7.93 8.16 22.77
N ASP A 406 -8.06 8.52 24.03
CA ASP A 406 -8.04 9.92 24.44
C ASP A 406 -6.60 10.43 24.47
N ILE A 407 -6.32 11.45 23.67
CA ILE A 407 -5.01 12.10 23.57
C ILE A 407 -5.03 13.32 24.49
N PRO A 408 -4.25 13.30 25.57
CA PRO A 408 -4.17 14.46 26.47
C PRO A 408 -3.45 15.63 25.80
N ASP A 409 -3.67 16.85 26.32
CA ASP A 409 -2.79 17.97 25.97
C ASP A 409 -1.43 17.79 26.67
N TYR A 410 -0.42 18.41 26.11
CA TYR A 410 0.93 18.40 26.69
C TYR A 410 1.03 19.36 27.87
N THR A 411 1.77 18.96 28.90
CA THR A 411 2.19 19.87 29.98
C THR A 411 3.19 20.90 29.44
N ILE A 412 3.39 21.97 30.19
CA ILE A 412 4.36 23.02 29.79
C ILE A 412 5.78 22.44 29.67
N GLU A 413 6.15 21.54 30.58
CA GLU A 413 7.44 20.85 30.56
C GLU A 413 7.59 19.98 29.31
N GLU A 414 6.55 19.24 28.94
CA GLU A 414 6.53 18.44 27.70
C GLU A 414 6.61 19.34 26.47
N LYS A 415 5.85 20.43 26.43
CA LYS A 415 5.91 21.42 25.34
C LYS A 415 7.32 22.00 25.18
N LYS A 416 7.99 22.31 26.28
CA LYS A 416 9.37 22.81 26.30
C LYS A 416 10.33 21.79 25.68
N ILE A 417 10.21 20.52 26.05
CA ILE A 417 11.02 19.44 25.49
C ILE A 417 10.71 19.21 24.03
N ILE A 418 9.44 19.18 23.64
CA ILE A 418 9.03 18.99 22.25
C ILE A 418 9.54 20.12 21.37
N PHE A 419 9.40 21.37 21.81
CA PHE A 419 9.90 22.53 21.11
C PHE A 419 11.41 22.45 20.88
N SER A 420 12.18 22.21 21.95
CA SER A 420 13.65 22.26 21.88
C SER A 420 14.28 21.06 21.18
N ARG A 421 13.70 19.85 21.33
CA ARG A 421 14.31 18.62 20.80
C ARG A 421 13.73 18.15 19.46
N PHE A 422 12.51 18.56 19.12
CA PHE A 422 11.82 18.08 17.90
C PHE A 422 11.45 19.22 16.97
N ALA A 423 10.65 20.20 17.42
CA ALA A 423 10.12 21.23 16.52
C ALA A 423 11.24 22.14 15.98
N MET A 424 12.05 22.72 16.86
CA MET A 424 13.10 23.64 16.46
C MET A 424 14.18 23.01 15.59
N PRO A 425 14.77 21.84 15.91
CA PRO A 425 15.74 21.17 15.06
C PRO A 425 15.19 20.80 13.68
N LYS A 426 13.93 20.34 13.63
CA LYS A 426 13.25 20.02 12.35
C LYS A 426 13.10 21.26 11.47
N VAL A 427 12.70 22.38 12.05
CA VAL A 427 12.55 23.66 11.34
C VAL A 427 13.90 24.19 10.85
N LEU A 428 14.91 24.20 11.72
CA LEU A 428 16.27 24.66 11.37
C LEU A 428 16.83 23.84 10.19
N LYS A 429 16.71 22.51 10.24
CA LYS A 429 17.13 21.62 9.14
C LYS A 429 16.38 21.93 7.82
N ARG A 430 15.07 22.13 7.89
CA ARG A 430 14.24 22.46 6.72
C ARG A 430 14.63 23.80 6.09
N MET A 431 15.03 24.78 6.91
CA MET A 431 15.47 26.09 6.47
C MET A 431 16.96 26.16 6.08
N GLY A 432 17.69 25.05 6.16
CA GLY A 432 19.10 24.97 5.78
C GLY A 432 20.07 25.58 6.79
N LEU A 433 19.60 25.85 8.01
CA LEU A 433 20.44 26.35 9.12
C LEU A 433 21.27 25.20 9.70
N ARG A 434 22.53 25.51 10.02
CA ARG A 434 23.50 24.55 10.56
C ARG A 434 23.41 24.47 12.09
N GLU A 435 23.89 23.38 12.62
CA GLU A 435 23.98 23.21 14.06
C GLU A 435 24.92 24.28 14.65
N GLY A 436 24.44 25.00 15.69
CA GLY A 436 25.17 26.08 16.34
C GLY A 436 24.93 27.49 15.78
N GLU A 437 24.34 27.66 14.60
CA GLU A 437 23.98 28.97 14.06
C GLU A 437 22.84 29.64 14.84
N VAL A 438 21.99 28.84 15.49
CA VAL A 438 20.89 29.33 16.34
C VAL A 438 21.03 28.74 17.75
N VAL A 439 21.08 29.63 18.72
CA VAL A 439 21.15 29.28 20.13
C VAL A 439 19.95 29.86 20.86
N ILE A 440 19.21 29.02 21.57
CA ILE A 440 18.06 29.42 22.39
C ILE A 440 18.39 29.03 23.84
N PRO A 441 18.87 29.95 24.67
CA PRO A 441 19.11 29.72 26.09
C PRO A 441 17.82 29.36 26.84
N GLU A 442 17.96 28.82 28.01
CA GLU A 442 16.83 28.30 28.78
C GLU A 442 15.82 29.39 29.17
N ASP A 443 16.31 30.60 29.50
CA ASP A 443 15.48 31.77 29.81
C ASP A 443 14.67 32.27 28.62
N ALA A 444 15.26 32.25 27.43
CA ALA A 444 14.55 32.57 26.18
C ALA A 444 13.49 31.49 25.85
N LEU A 445 13.81 30.23 26.08
CA LEU A 445 12.87 29.13 25.92
C LEU A 445 11.70 29.23 26.92
N ASP A 446 11.96 29.60 28.17
CA ASP A 446 10.91 29.85 29.18
C ASP A 446 9.99 31.01 28.75
N GLN A 447 10.56 32.05 28.10
CA GLN A 447 9.77 33.14 27.56
C GLN A 447 8.85 32.68 26.40
N VAL A 448 9.30 31.77 25.52
CA VAL A 448 8.44 31.14 24.51
C VAL A 448 7.30 30.38 25.20
N MET A 449 7.60 29.57 26.21
CA MET A 449 6.58 28.79 26.93
C MET A 449 5.55 29.68 27.63
N GLU A 450 5.95 30.81 28.19
CA GLU A 450 5.01 31.75 28.82
C GLU A 450 4.09 32.43 27.83
N LEU A 451 4.59 32.82 26.62
CA LEU A 451 3.76 33.38 25.55
C LEU A 451 2.67 32.41 25.06
N TYR A 452 3.01 31.12 24.97
CA TYR A 452 2.11 30.08 24.48
C TYR A 452 1.51 29.18 25.59
N ARG A 453 1.50 29.67 26.83
CA ARG A 453 1.02 28.92 28.00
C ARG A 453 -0.43 28.43 27.87
N ASN A 454 -1.28 29.26 27.25
CA ASN A 454 -2.71 29.01 27.17
C ASN A 454 -3.14 28.37 25.84
N THR A 455 -2.21 28.08 24.93
CA THR A 455 -2.52 27.40 23.67
C THR A 455 -2.55 25.89 23.84
N SER A 456 -3.43 25.20 23.14
CA SER A 456 -3.48 23.75 23.14
C SER A 456 -2.57 23.15 22.09
N GLY A 457 -1.93 22.02 22.42
CA GLY A 457 -1.04 21.30 21.53
C GLY A 457 0.27 22.03 21.27
N ILE A 458 0.90 21.73 20.13
CA ILE A 458 2.22 22.25 19.75
C ILE A 458 2.21 23.06 18.44
N ARG A 459 1.05 23.20 17.78
CA ARG A 459 0.97 23.89 16.45
C ARG A 459 1.47 25.33 16.50
N ASP A 460 1.06 26.08 17.52
CA ASP A 460 1.48 27.47 17.69
C ASP A 460 2.98 27.56 18.02
N LEU A 461 3.50 26.57 18.76
CA LEU A 461 4.94 26.46 19.03
C LEU A 461 5.76 26.11 17.77
N GLU A 462 5.21 25.28 16.86
CA GLU A 462 5.86 25.02 15.57
C GLU A 462 5.91 26.30 14.71
N GLN A 463 4.83 27.08 14.70
CA GLN A 463 4.83 28.39 14.06
C GLN A 463 5.84 29.36 14.69
N ALA A 464 5.92 29.39 16.03
CA ALA A 464 6.93 30.17 16.73
C ALA A 464 8.36 29.75 16.34
N ALA A 465 8.60 28.44 16.26
CA ALA A 465 9.89 27.92 15.79
C ALA A 465 10.21 28.39 14.35
N GLU A 466 9.22 28.38 13.47
CA GLU A 466 9.39 28.91 12.09
C GLU A 466 9.72 30.40 12.05
N HIS A 467 9.01 31.21 12.83
CA HIS A 467 9.29 32.64 12.93
C HIS A 467 10.68 32.91 13.49
N MET A 468 11.09 32.19 14.52
CA MET A 468 12.42 32.32 15.11
C MET A 468 13.51 31.90 14.12
N ALA A 469 13.34 30.76 13.44
CA ALA A 469 14.30 30.30 12.44
C ALA A 469 14.39 31.24 11.24
N ALA A 470 13.27 31.76 10.73
CA ALA A 470 13.25 32.74 9.64
C ALA A 470 13.96 34.07 10.01
N ASN A 471 13.72 34.54 11.26
CA ASN A 471 14.41 35.73 11.78
C ASN A 471 15.92 35.49 11.92
N ALA A 472 16.32 34.34 12.44
CA ALA A 472 17.72 33.97 12.53
C ALA A 472 18.40 33.89 11.15
N LEU A 473 17.74 33.24 10.19
CA LEU A 473 18.23 33.15 8.81
C LEU A 473 18.43 34.55 8.18
N TYR A 474 17.45 35.45 8.38
CA TYR A 474 17.57 36.83 7.92
C TYR A 474 18.80 37.53 8.51
N GLN A 475 19.01 37.43 9.83
CA GLN A 475 20.15 38.05 10.51
C GLN A 475 21.50 37.47 10.04
N ILE A 476 21.57 36.18 9.76
CA ILE A 476 22.77 35.50 9.26
C ILE A 476 23.08 35.98 7.82
N GLU A 477 22.09 35.94 6.94
CA GLU A 477 22.31 36.24 5.50
C GLU A 477 22.41 37.73 5.19
N VAL A 478 21.62 38.55 5.87
CA VAL A 478 21.54 40.00 5.57
C VAL A 478 22.45 40.84 6.47
N ASP A 479 22.43 40.52 7.78
CA ASP A 479 23.22 41.25 8.77
C ASP A 479 24.62 40.65 8.96
N HIS A 480 24.93 39.52 8.24
CA HIS A 480 26.21 38.84 8.23
C HIS A 480 26.68 38.35 9.61
N LEU A 481 25.74 37.92 10.45
CA LEU A 481 26.07 37.32 11.74
C LEU A 481 26.52 35.85 11.56
N GLU A 482 27.50 35.43 12.34
CA GLU A 482 27.96 34.04 12.34
C GLU A 482 26.97 33.11 13.05
N HIS A 483 26.27 33.63 14.07
CA HIS A 483 25.25 32.90 14.86
C HIS A 483 24.29 33.91 15.50
N VAL A 484 23.09 33.45 15.81
CA VAL A 484 22.03 34.21 16.48
C VAL A 484 21.73 33.60 17.82
N VAL A 485 21.80 34.41 18.90
CA VAL A 485 21.42 34.02 20.25
C VAL A 485 20.15 34.75 20.61
N PHE A 486 19.10 34.02 20.88
CA PHE A 486 17.82 34.62 21.29
C PHE A 486 17.88 34.97 22.78
N THR A 487 17.37 36.15 23.14
CA THR A 487 17.15 36.56 24.54
C THR A 487 15.67 36.61 24.83
N PRO A 488 15.22 36.61 26.10
CA PRO A 488 13.81 36.77 26.46
C PRO A 488 13.16 38.01 25.83
N GLU A 489 13.91 39.13 25.74
CA GLU A 489 13.42 40.35 25.13
C GLU A 489 13.24 40.22 23.63
N SER A 490 14.21 39.59 22.93
CA SER A 490 14.13 39.36 21.49
C SER A 490 12.98 38.40 21.13
N VAL A 491 12.77 37.36 21.93
CA VAL A 491 11.64 36.43 21.79
C VAL A 491 10.31 37.17 21.97
N LYS A 492 10.20 37.99 23.02
CA LYS A 492 9.00 38.79 23.28
C LYS A 492 8.70 39.80 22.19
N GLN A 493 9.74 40.41 21.61
CA GLN A 493 9.58 41.34 20.51
C GLN A 493 9.17 40.66 19.21
N LEU A 494 9.67 39.46 18.95
CA LEU A 494 9.42 38.72 17.72
C LEU A 494 8.06 38.00 17.73
N LEU A 495 7.66 37.41 18.86
CA LEU A 495 6.52 36.52 18.98
C LEU A 495 5.33 37.11 19.79
N GLY A 496 5.54 38.23 20.49
CA GLY A 496 4.55 38.89 21.40
C GLY A 496 3.75 40.00 20.74
#